data_549c264d52c83b2d26ac15e3ec37fe75
#
_entry.id   549c264d52c83b2d26ac15e3ec37fe75
#
_cell.length_a   1.000
_cell.length_b   1.000
_cell.length_c   1.000
_cell.angle_alpha   90.00
_cell.angle_beta   90.00
_cell.angle_gamma   90.00
#
_symmetry.space_group_name_H-M   'P 1'
#
loop_
_entity.id
_entity.type
_entity.pdbx_description
1 polymer ?
#
loop_
_entity_poly.entity_id
_entity_poly.type
_entity_poly.pdbx_seq_one_letter_code
_entity_poly.pdbx_strand_id
1 'polypeptide(L)'
;MCIRDRYLTYPVNAKVQDSFSESLLKILIEEGRAVKANPNDMETRKNIMWTATMALNGLIGTGVPQDWTTHMIGHELTSLHGIDHARTLTIVLPGVMRELKDSKKDKLLQYAKNVWHITEGNSNLSDEDKIEQAIVNTENFFRELGLPVRLSDADLDASAIAPILSQLEEHNMVKLGEHRSNDLAVSERILRAVI
;
A
#
# COMPACT_ATOMS: atom_id res chain seq x y z
N MET A 1 2.27 4.96 3.04
CA MET A 1 1.71 3.63 3.34
C MET A 1 0.61 3.67 4.39
N CYS A 2 0.82 4.20 5.58
CA CYS A 2 -0.19 4.29 6.65
C CYS A 2 -1.53 4.92 6.24
N ILE A 3 -1.55 5.77 5.20
CA ILE A 3 -2.80 6.27 4.62
C ILE A 3 -3.59 5.10 4.01
N ARG A 4 -2.94 4.23 3.24
CA ARG A 4 -3.58 3.09 2.56
C ARG A 4 -4.11 2.04 3.53
N ASP A 5 -3.44 1.82 4.66
CA ASP A 5 -3.92 0.89 5.70
C ASP A 5 -5.26 1.31 6.34
N ARG A 6 -5.60 2.59 6.24
CA ARG A 6 -6.85 3.16 6.74
C ARG A 6 -7.87 3.42 5.64
N TYR A 7 -7.40 3.55 4.39
CA TYR A 7 -8.24 3.88 3.25
C TYR A 7 -8.67 2.64 2.46
N LEU A 8 -7.76 1.68 2.21
CA LEU A 8 -8.04 0.44 1.46
C LEU A 8 -8.58 -0.65 2.39
N THR A 9 -9.76 -0.40 2.95
CA THR A 9 -10.50 -1.30 3.85
C THR A 9 -11.92 -1.52 3.31
N TYR A 10 -12.84 -2.05 4.10
CA TYR A 10 -14.24 -2.09 3.66
C TYR A 10 -14.94 -0.72 3.84
N PRO A 11 -15.93 -0.38 2.99
CA PRO A 11 -16.63 0.90 3.07
C PRO A 11 -17.44 1.08 4.35
N VAL A 12 -17.29 2.22 5.03
CA VAL A 12 -18.05 2.60 6.24
C VAL A 12 -18.71 3.98 6.11
N ASN A 13 -18.88 4.48 4.88
CA ASN A 13 -19.42 5.81 4.60
C ASN A 13 -18.66 6.96 5.28
N ALA A 14 -17.35 6.82 5.45
CA ALA A 14 -16.48 7.79 6.08
C ALA A 14 -15.96 8.83 5.05
N LYS A 15 -16.87 9.61 4.47
CA LYS A 15 -16.57 10.55 3.36
C LYS A 15 -15.46 11.53 3.68
N VAL A 16 -15.39 12.03 4.92
CA VAL A 16 -14.37 13.00 5.34
C VAL A 16 -13.00 12.33 5.37
N GLN A 17 -12.87 11.20 6.05
CA GLN A 17 -11.62 10.44 6.15
C GLN A 17 -11.14 9.97 4.78
N ASP A 18 -12.05 9.52 3.93
CA ASP A 18 -11.75 9.12 2.55
C ASP A 18 -11.20 10.30 1.74
N SER A 19 -11.91 11.44 1.74
CA SER A 19 -11.47 12.63 1.01
C SER A 19 -10.13 13.17 1.50
N PHE A 20 -9.88 13.16 2.81
CA PHE A 20 -8.56 13.49 3.37
C PHE A 20 -7.49 12.52 2.88
N SER A 21 -7.72 11.22 2.97
CA SER A 21 -6.78 10.19 2.52
C SER A 21 -6.44 10.32 1.04
N GLU A 22 -7.45 10.52 0.19
CA GLU A 22 -7.29 10.71 -1.25
C GLU A 22 -6.49 11.97 -1.58
N SER A 23 -6.76 13.08 -0.88
CA SER A 23 -6.01 14.34 -1.04
C SER A 23 -4.54 14.17 -0.63
N LEU A 24 -4.27 13.53 0.53
CA LEU A 24 -2.92 13.26 0.98
C LEU A 24 -2.16 12.35 -0.01
N LEU A 25 -2.81 11.33 -0.56
CA LEU A 25 -2.20 10.43 -1.54
C LEU A 25 -1.85 11.15 -2.84
N LYS A 26 -2.72 12.01 -3.36
CA LYS A 26 -2.45 12.84 -4.56
C LYS A 26 -1.27 13.77 -4.35
N ILE A 27 -1.25 14.50 -3.22
CA ILE A 27 -0.14 15.38 -2.85
C ILE A 27 1.17 14.59 -2.79
N LEU A 28 1.19 13.40 -2.15
CA LEU A 28 2.41 12.58 -2.07
C LEU A 28 2.88 12.05 -3.43
N ILE A 29 1.97 11.78 -4.37
CA ILE A 29 2.33 11.38 -5.73
C ILE A 29 2.96 12.54 -6.49
N GLU A 30 2.40 13.73 -6.39
CA GLU A 30 2.91 14.95 -7.03
C GLU A 30 4.26 15.36 -6.42
N GLU A 31 4.29 15.58 -5.11
CA GLU A 31 5.47 16.06 -4.40
C GLU A 31 6.60 15.03 -4.33
N GLY A 32 6.28 13.74 -4.37
CA GLY A 32 7.27 12.67 -4.47
C GLY A 32 8.07 12.75 -5.77
N ARG A 33 7.41 13.05 -6.88
CA ARG A 33 8.09 13.29 -8.17
C ARG A 33 8.91 14.59 -8.14
N ALA A 34 8.35 15.65 -7.57
CA ALA A 34 9.01 16.95 -7.45
C ALA A 34 10.27 16.87 -6.59
N VAL A 35 10.22 16.24 -5.40
CA VAL A 35 11.39 16.10 -4.52
C VAL A 35 12.48 15.23 -5.11
N LYS A 36 12.11 14.21 -5.91
CA LYS A 36 13.10 13.41 -6.65
C LYS A 36 13.84 14.24 -7.70
N ALA A 37 13.13 15.11 -8.41
CA ALA A 37 13.72 16.00 -9.42
C ALA A 37 14.60 17.08 -8.77
N ASN A 38 14.17 17.65 -7.63
CA ASN A 38 14.92 18.65 -6.86
C ASN A 38 14.85 18.37 -5.35
N PRO A 39 15.79 17.58 -4.79
CA PRO A 39 15.78 17.20 -3.38
C PRO A 39 15.94 18.37 -2.40
N ASN A 40 16.40 19.52 -2.86
CA ASN A 40 16.64 20.71 -2.05
C ASN A 40 15.48 21.73 -2.08
N ASP A 41 14.39 21.43 -2.82
CA ASP A 41 13.23 22.30 -2.84
C ASP A 41 12.49 22.25 -1.50
N MET A 42 12.56 23.37 -0.79
CA MET A 42 12.00 23.50 0.56
C MET A 42 10.47 23.50 0.56
N GLU A 43 9.83 24.00 -0.48
CA GLU A 43 8.35 24.05 -0.56
C GLU A 43 7.80 22.61 -0.73
N THR A 44 8.37 21.83 -1.65
CA THR A 44 8.07 20.40 -1.80
C THR A 44 8.29 19.62 -0.49
N ARG A 45 9.43 19.84 0.17
CA ARG A 45 9.75 19.14 1.44
C ARG A 45 8.77 19.49 2.57
N LYS A 46 8.34 20.74 2.68
CA LYS A 46 7.29 21.17 3.64
C LYS A 46 5.98 20.44 3.40
N ASN A 47 5.54 20.35 2.14
CA ASN A 47 4.31 19.65 1.77
C ASN A 47 4.39 18.16 2.10
N ILE A 48 5.50 17.49 1.80
CA ILE A 48 5.71 16.08 2.16
C ILE A 48 5.68 15.89 3.68
N MET A 49 6.40 16.73 4.44
CA MET A 49 6.46 16.64 5.91
C MET A 49 5.07 16.82 6.53
N TRP A 50 4.32 17.84 6.08
CA TRP A 50 2.98 18.10 6.59
C TRP A 50 2.01 16.97 6.23
N THR A 51 2.10 16.45 4.99
CA THR A 51 1.30 15.32 4.56
C THR A 51 1.60 14.06 5.38
N ALA A 52 2.88 13.79 5.67
CA ALA A 52 3.29 12.69 6.54
C ALA A 52 2.73 12.84 7.97
N THR A 53 2.75 14.07 8.52
CA THR A 53 2.15 14.39 9.83
C THR A 53 0.65 14.08 9.82
N MET A 54 -0.09 14.51 8.79
CA MET A 54 -1.51 14.26 8.66
C MET A 54 -1.84 12.77 8.47
N ALA A 55 -0.95 12.01 7.83
CA ALA A 55 -1.09 10.56 7.67
C ALA A 55 -1.00 9.80 9.00
N LEU A 56 -0.30 10.35 10.01
CA LEU A 56 0.03 9.65 11.25
C LEU A 56 -0.61 10.24 12.51
N ASN A 57 -1.20 11.43 12.45
CA ASN A 57 -1.81 12.09 13.62
C ASN A 57 -3.12 11.44 14.11
N GLY A 58 -3.59 10.38 13.46
CA GLY A 58 -4.79 9.64 13.82
C GLY A 58 -6.08 10.13 13.15
N LEU A 59 -6.12 11.33 12.59
CA LEU A 59 -7.34 11.95 12.03
C LEU A 59 -8.01 11.07 10.99
N ILE A 60 -7.25 10.59 9.99
CA ILE A 60 -7.78 9.76 8.89
C ILE A 60 -8.16 8.34 9.33
N GLY A 61 -7.76 7.91 10.52
CA GLY A 61 -8.08 6.61 11.11
C GLY A 61 -9.25 6.63 12.07
N THR A 62 -9.79 7.83 12.39
CA THR A 62 -10.85 7.96 13.39
C THR A 62 -12.17 7.41 12.84
N GLY A 63 -12.70 6.36 13.50
CA GLY A 63 -13.98 5.75 13.15
C GLY A 63 -13.98 4.93 11.86
N VAL A 64 -12.79 4.59 11.32
CA VAL A 64 -12.65 3.71 10.16
C VAL A 64 -11.87 2.44 10.52
N PRO A 65 -12.15 1.30 9.86
CA PRO A 65 -11.35 0.09 10.03
C PRO A 65 -9.93 0.32 9.51
N GLN A 66 -8.99 -0.51 9.98
CA GLN A 66 -7.59 -0.44 9.58
C GLN A 66 -7.08 -1.83 9.21
N ASP A 67 -6.39 -1.93 8.08
CA ASP A 67 -5.73 -3.16 7.63
C ASP A 67 -4.21 -2.99 7.67
N TRP A 68 -3.59 -3.63 8.63
CA TRP A 68 -2.14 -3.59 8.84
C TRP A 68 -1.40 -4.77 8.18
N THR A 69 -2.04 -5.55 7.31
CA THR A 69 -1.43 -6.72 6.65
C THR A 69 -0.11 -6.37 5.97
N THR A 70 -0.07 -5.26 5.21
CA THR A 70 1.16 -4.79 4.54
C THR A 70 2.27 -4.53 5.54
N HIS A 71 1.96 -3.88 6.67
CA HIS A 71 2.95 -3.53 7.70
C HIS A 71 3.47 -4.76 8.43
N MET A 72 2.59 -5.69 8.82
CA MET A 72 3.00 -6.87 9.58
C MET A 72 3.92 -7.77 8.74
N ILE A 73 3.58 -8.04 7.48
CA ILE A 73 4.46 -8.78 6.57
C ILE A 73 5.75 -7.99 6.30
N GLY A 74 5.66 -6.66 6.12
CA GLY A 74 6.82 -5.80 5.91
C GLY A 74 7.78 -5.77 7.10
N HIS A 75 7.29 -5.86 8.35
CA HIS A 75 8.13 -5.93 9.54
C HIS A 75 9.00 -7.18 9.56
N GLU A 76 8.46 -8.33 9.13
CA GLU A 76 9.23 -9.57 9.06
C GLU A 76 10.32 -9.51 7.99
N LEU A 77 10.05 -8.87 6.85
CA LEU A 77 11.08 -8.58 5.85
C LEU A 77 12.21 -7.70 6.40
N THR A 78 11.85 -6.68 7.18
CA THR A 78 12.85 -5.82 7.86
C THR A 78 13.66 -6.61 8.87
N SER A 79 13.00 -7.41 9.70
CA SER A 79 13.64 -8.20 10.76
C SER A 79 14.62 -9.24 10.22
N LEU A 80 14.20 -10.00 9.19
CA LEU A 80 14.99 -11.10 8.65
C LEU A 80 16.09 -10.68 7.68
N HIS A 81 15.84 -9.60 6.91
CA HIS A 81 16.70 -9.24 5.78
C HIS A 81 17.31 -7.84 5.88
N GLY A 82 17.03 -7.08 6.95
CA GLY A 82 17.59 -5.74 7.16
C GLY A 82 17.15 -4.70 6.13
N ILE A 83 16.06 -4.95 5.40
CA ILE A 83 15.52 -4.03 4.42
C ILE A 83 14.83 -2.87 5.15
N ASP A 84 15.10 -1.64 4.75
CA ASP A 84 14.44 -0.47 5.33
C ASP A 84 12.92 -0.61 5.31
N HIS A 85 12.27 -0.31 6.42
CA HIS A 85 10.83 -0.50 6.60
C HIS A 85 9.97 0.10 5.48
N ALA A 86 10.28 1.32 5.03
CA ALA A 86 9.55 1.93 3.94
C ALA A 86 9.66 1.14 2.63
N ARG A 87 10.81 0.51 2.38
CA ARG A 87 11.06 -0.31 1.18
C ARG A 87 10.31 -1.63 1.25
N THR A 88 10.20 -2.27 2.41
CA THR A 88 9.41 -3.51 2.57
C THR A 88 7.94 -3.26 2.29
N LEU A 89 7.41 -2.11 2.67
CA LEU A 89 6.01 -1.75 2.42
C LEU A 89 5.71 -1.57 0.93
N THR A 90 6.66 -1.06 0.13
CA THR A 90 6.47 -0.91 -1.32
C THR A 90 6.54 -2.24 -2.06
N ILE A 91 7.26 -3.22 -1.53
CA ILE A 91 7.27 -4.61 -2.03
C ILE A 91 5.93 -5.29 -1.75
N VAL A 92 5.45 -5.23 -0.50
CA VAL A 92 4.32 -6.06 -0.04
C VAL A 92 2.96 -5.51 -0.52
N LEU A 93 2.78 -4.17 -0.56
CA LEU A 93 1.48 -3.57 -0.86
C LEU A 93 0.85 -4.03 -2.18
N PRO A 94 1.56 -4.12 -3.32
CA PRO A 94 0.96 -4.58 -4.56
C PRO A 94 0.38 -5.99 -4.47
N GLY A 95 1.07 -6.87 -3.74
CA GLY A 95 0.58 -8.23 -3.46
C GLY A 95 -0.68 -8.24 -2.61
N VAL A 96 -0.74 -7.42 -1.56
CA VAL A 96 -1.94 -7.25 -0.74
C VAL A 96 -3.12 -6.75 -1.57
N MET A 97 -2.90 -5.74 -2.42
CA MET A 97 -3.97 -5.19 -3.28
C MET A 97 -4.48 -6.23 -4.28
N ARG A 98 -3.61 -7.06 -4.87
CA ARG A 98 -4.01 -8.12 -5.83
C ARG A 98 -4.71 -9.28 -5.14
N GLU A 99 -4.15 -9.78 -4.04
CA GLU A 99 -4.70 -10.94 -3.32
C GLU A 99 -6.06 -10.62 -2.70
N LEU A 100 -6.24 -9.40 -2.18
CA LEU A 100 -7.46 -8.99 -1.51
C LEU A 100 -8.41 -8.17 -2.40
N LYS A 101 -8.21 -8.18 -3.74
CA LYS A 101 -8.96 -7.32 -4.67
C LYS A 101 -10.47 -7.52 -4.59
N ASP A 102 -10.93 -8.75 -4.38
CA ASP A 102 -12.37 -9.06 -4.35
C ASP A 102 -13.03 -8.50 -3.08
N SER A 103 -12.38 -8.66 -1.93
CA SER A 103 -12.88 -8.15 -0.65
C SER A 103 -12.77 -6.63 -0.52
N LYS A 104 -11.84 -6.01 -1.26
CA LYS A 104 -11.56 -4.57 -1.26
C LYS A 104 -12.03 -3.86 -2.55
N LYS A 105 -12.84 -4.53 -3.38
CA LYS A 105 -13.21 -4.08 -4.73
C LYS A 105 -13.69 -2.63 -4.75
N ASP A 106 -14.66 -2.27 -3.92
CA ASP A 106 -15.25 -0.93 -3.91
C ASP A 106 -14.22 0.15 -3.58
N LYS A 107 -13.34 -0.12 -2.61
CA LYS A 107 -12.28 0.81 -2.22
C LYS A 107 -11.16 0.90 -3.24
N LEU A 108 -10.82 -0.18 -3.91
CA LEU A 108 -9.84 -0.18 -5.00
C LEU A 108 -10.36 0.57 -6.22
N LEU A 109 -11.66 0.45 -6.55
CA LEU A 109 -12.29 1.27 -7.59
C LEU A 109 -12.33 2.74 -7.21
N GLN A 110 -12.66 3.06 -5.95
CA GLN A 110 -12.60 4.42 -5.43
C GLN A 110 -11.17 4.98 -5.52
N TYR A 111 -10.16 4.20 -5.17
CA TYR A 111 -8.74 4.54 -5.29
C TYR A 111 -8.32 4.79 -6.75
N ALA A 112 -8.72 3.90 -7.65
CA ALA A 112 -8.48 4.04 -9.08
C ALA A 112 -9.04 5.37 -9.62
N LYS A 113 -10.30 5.67 -9.28
CA LYS A 113 -10.99 6.89 -9.73
C LYS A 113 -10.42 8.15 -9.10
N ASN A 114 -10.33 8.20 -7.76
CA ASN A 114 -10.11 9.44 -7.03
C ASN A 114 -8.63 9.80 -6.85
N VAL A 115 -7.74 8.80 -6.86
CA VAL A 115 -6.28 9.01 -6.71
C VAL A 115 -5.56 8.95 -8.05
N TRP A 116 -5.90 7.97 -8.90
CA TRP A 116 -5.25 7.76 -10.18
C TRP A 116 -6.01 8.32 -11.38
N HIS A 117 -7.20 8.90 -11.16
CA HIS A 117 -8.05 9.51 -12.21
C HIS A 117 -8.42 8.53 -13.33
N ILE A 118 -8.51 7.23 -13.02
CA ILE A 118 -8.99 6.19 -13.94
C ILE A 118 -10.51 6.26 -13.96
N THR A 119 -11.07 6.90 -14.99
CA THR A 119 -12.52 7.14 -15.12
C THR A 119 -13.11 6.40 -16.32
N GLU A 120 -14.45 6.25 -16.34
CA GLU A 120 -15.18 5.58 -17.42
C GLU A 120 -15.05 6.27 -18.79
N GLY A 121 -14.70 7.56 -18.81
CA GLY A 121 -14.63 8.37 -20.03
C GLY A 121 -13.43 8.07 -20.94
N ASN A 122 -12.41 7.36 -20.47
CA ASN A 122 -11.17 7.12 -21.21
C ASN A 122 -11.00 5.68 -21.73
N SER A 123 -11.87 4.73 -21.34
CA SER A 123 -11.75 3.34 -21.78
C SER A 123 -12.99 2.53 -21.38
N ASN A 124 -13.38 1.57 -22.24
CA ASN A 124 -14.30 0.49 -21.89
C ASN A 124 -13.68 -0.55 -20.95
N LEU A 125 -12.91 -0.09 -19.93
CA LEU A 125 -12.24 -0.98 -19.00
C LEU A 125 -13.22 -1.63 -18.04
N SER A 126 -13.06 -2.91 -17.82
CA SER A 126 -13.77 -3.63 -16.74
C SER A 126 -13.33 -3.09 -15.37
N ASP A 127 -14.08 -3.40 -14.32
CA ASP A 127 -13.69 -3.05 -12.95
C ASP A 127 -12.34 -3.67 -12.57
N GLU A 128 -12.09 -4.92 -13.00
CA GLU A 128 -10.83 -5.62 -12.79
C GLU A 128 -9.67 -4.89 -13.48
N ASP A 129 -9.85 -4.44 -14.72
CA ASP A 129 -8.82 -3.68 -15.43
C ASP A 129 -8.52 -2.35 -14.77
N LYS A 130 -9.54 -1.63 -14.26
CA LYS A 130 -9.36 -0.38 -13.52
C LYS A 130 -8.56 -0.59 -12.23
N ILE A 131 -8.88 -1.65 -11.50
CA ILE A 131 -8.16 -2.03 -10.27
C ILE A 131 -6.70 -2.36 -10.59
N GLU A 132 -6.46 -3.25 -11.56
CA GLU A 132 -5.09 -3.63 -11.94
C GLU A 132 -4.30 -2.42 -12.44
N GLN A 133 -4.90 -1.54 -13.23
CA GLN A 133 -4.24 -0.32 -13.67
C GLN A 133 -3.86 0.60 -12.50
N ALA A 134 -4.70 0.70 -11.47
CA ALA A 134 -4.37 1.48 -10.26
C ALA A 134 -3.21 0.84 -9.46
N ILE A 135 -3.16 -0.50 -9.40
CA ILE A 135 -2.05 -1.23 -8.78
C ILE A 135 -0.76 -0.99 -9.56
N VAL A 136 -0.80 -1.13 -10.88
CA VAL A 136 0.36 -0.89 -11.78
C VAL A 136 0.83 0.56 -11.67
N ASN A 137 -0.07 1.54 -11.64
CA ASN A 137 0.29 2.94 -11.44
C ASN A 137 0.98 3.17 -10.10
N THR A 138 0.54 2.47 -9.04
CA THR A 138 1.18 2.52 -7.72
C THR A 138 2.59 1.92 -7.74
N GLU A 139 2.77 0.77 -8.39
CA GLU A 139 4.09 0.15 -8.58
C GLU A 139 5.02 1.04 -9.39
N ASN A 140 4.53 1.61 -10.49
CA ASN A 140 5.32 2.51 -11.33
C ASN A 140 5.74 3.76 -10.57
N PHE A 141 4.87 4.34 -9.77
CA PHE A 141 5.22 5.47 -8.90
C PHE A 141 6.35 5.10 -7.91
N PHE A 142 6.29 3.92 -7.30
CA PHE A 142 7.38 3.46 -6.42
C PHE A 142 8.68 3.26 -7.19
N ARG A 143 8.65 2.66 -8.39
CA ARG A 143 9.83 2.53 -9.25
C ARG A 143 10.38 3.89 -9.69
N GLU A 144 9.52 4.85 -10.03
CA GLU A 144 9.91 6.23 -10.32
C GLU A 144 10.71 6.84 -9.17
N LEU A 145 10.39 6.52 -7.92
CA LEU A 145 11.11 6.98 -6.74
C LEU A 145 12.38 6.15 -6.43
N GLY A 146 12.67 5.09 -7.17
CA GLY A 146 13.79 4.18 -6.93
C GLY A 146 13.54 3.18 -5.80
N LEU A 147 12.26 2.87 -5.54
CA LEU A 147 11.85 1.92 -4.51
C LEU A 147 11.58 0.53 -5.10
N PRO A 148 11.90 -0.56 -4.40
CA PRO A 148 11.59 -1.92 -4.84
C PRO A 148 10.09 -2.18 -4.80
N VAL A 149 9.59 -3.03 -5.70
CA VAL A 149 8.19 -3.45 -5.76
C VAL A 149 8.04 -4.96 -5.87
N ARG A 150 9.17 -5.67 -5.87
CA ARG A 150 9.27 -7.14 -5.87
C ARG A 150 10.31 -7.58 -4.84
N LEU A 151 10.22 -8.82 -4.39
CA LEU A 151 11.26 -9.45 -3.56
C LEU A 151 12.59 -9.50 -4.32
N SER A 152 12.54 -9.80 -5.62
CA SER A 152 13.73 -9.82 -6.49
C SER A 152 14.42 -8.47 -6.63
N ASP A 153 13.71 -7.34 -6.48
CA ASP A 153 14.32 -5.99 -6.45
C ASP A 153 15.17 -5.75 -5.17
N ALA A 154 15.04 -6.64 -4.19
CA ALA A 154 15.78 -6.64 -2.93
C ALA A 154 16.67 -7.88 -2.78
N ASP A 155 17.06 -8.52 -3.89
CA ASP A 155 17.89 -9.72 -3.94
C ASP A 155 17.30 -10.93 -3.17
N LEU A 156 15.97 -11.00 -3.06
CA LEU A 156 15.25 -12.10 -2.44
C LEU A 156 14.49 -12.92 -3.47
N ASP A 157 14.40 -14.21 -3.23
CA ASP A 157 13.64 -15.16 -4.04
C ASP A 157 12.57 -15.89 -3.21
N ALA A 158 11.95 -16.91 -3.80
CA ALA A 158 10.90 -17.69 -3.15
C ALA A 158 11.33 -18.37 -1.84
N SER A 159 12.64 -18.58 -1.60
CA SER A 159 13.15 -19.18 -0.37
C SER A 159 12.96 -18.28 0.86
N ALA A 160 12.79 -16.97 0.66
CA ALA A 160 12.50 -16.03 1.74
C ALA A 160 11.10 -16.19 2.33
N ILE A 161 10.15 -16.80 1.60
CA ILE A 161 8.74 -16.87 2.01
C ILE A 161 8.57 -17.71 3.28
N ALA A 162 9.13 -18.92 3.33
CA ALA A 162 8.95 -19.81 4.48
C ALA A 162 9.48 -19.21 5.80
N PRO A 163 10.66 -18.59 5.87
CA PRO A 163 11.11 -17.87 7.08
C PRO A 163 10.18 -16.74 7.51
N ILE A 164 9.64 -15.96 6.55
CA ILE A 164 8.69 -14.87 6.85
C ILE A 164 7.41 -15.42 7.48
N LEU A 165 6.84 -16.50 6.92
CA LEU A 165 5.65 -17.14 7.47
C LEU A 165 5.89 -17.70 8.88
N SER A 166 7.07 -18.29 9.11
CA SER A 166 7.46 -18.79 10.44
C SER A 166 7.54 -17.66 11.48
N GLN A 167 8.09 -16.49 11.11
CA GLN A 167 8.14 -15.34 12.00
C GLN A 167 6.73 -14.74 12.27
N LEU A 168 5.87 -14.69 11.25
CA LEU A 168 4.48 -14.27 11.44
C LEU A 168 3.75 -15.20 12.44
N GLU A 169 4.00 -16.51 12.37
CA GLU A 169 3.44 -17.48 13.31
C GLU A 169 4.01 -17.30 14.71
N GLU A 170 5.31 -17.16 14.86
CA GLU A 170 6.01 -16.93 16.15
C GLU A 170 5.50 -15.65 16.83
N HIS A 171 5.26 -14.58 16.07
CA HIS A 171 4.72 -13.34 16.57
C HIS A 171 3.19 -13.33 16.71
N ASN A 172 2.53 -14.48 16.53
CA ASN A 172 1.06 -14.61 16.59
C ASN A 172 0.31 -13.71 15.59
N MET A 173 0.93 -13.42 14.45
CA MET A 173 0.38 -12.63 13.33
C MET A 173 -0.31 -13.53 12.30
N VAL A 174 -1.12 -14.48 12.78
CA VAL A 174 -1.76 -15.53 11.96
C VAL A 174 -3.18 -15.18 11.53
N LYS A 175 -3.67 -13.99 11.87
CA LYS A 175 -5.00 -13.47 11.51
C LYS A 175 -4.93 -11.97 11.29
N LEU A 176 -4.41 -11.59 10.12
CA LEU A 176 -4.25 -10.19 9.72
C LEU A 176 -5.50 -9.64 9.03
N GLY A 177 -5.44 -8.35 8.70
CA GLY A 177 -6.52 -7.63 8.03
C GLY A 177 -7.60 -7.11 8.98
N GLU A 178 -8.41 -6.20 8.46
CA GLU A 178 -9.50 -5.56 9.20
C GLU A 178 -10.60 -6.52 9.68
N HIS A 179 -10.74 -7.66 9.00
CA HIS A 179 -11.66 -8.75 9.36
C HIS A 179 -10.99 -9.90 10.10
N ARG A 180 -9.67 -9.83 10.34
CA ARG A 180 -8.86 -10.92 10.90
C ARG A 180 -8.97 -12.22 10.08
N SER A 181 -9.15 -12.09 8.76
CA SER A 181 -9.36 -13.20 7.82
C SER A 181 -8.12 -13.58 7.04
N ASN A 182 -7.06 -12.75 7.07
CA ASN A 182 -5.84 -13.00 6.34
C ASN A 182 -4.93 -13.91 7.19
N ASP A 183 -5.04 -15.21 6.96
CA ASP A 183 -4.22 -16.24 7.59
C ASP A 183 -2.82 -16.37 6.93
N LEU A 184 -2.03 -17.33 7.37
CA LEU A 184 -0.70 -17.57 6.80
C LEU A 184 -0.76 -17.99 5.33
N ALA A 185 -1.81 -18.69 4.91
CA ALA A 185 -1.97 -19.07 3.51
C ALA A 185 -2.26 -17.84 2.63
N VAL A 186 -3.04 -16.86 3.11
CA VAL A 186 -3.22 -15.57 2.45
C VAL A 186 -1.90 -14.81 2.40
N SER A 187 -1.15 -14.76 3.51
CA SER A 187 0.16 -14.11 3.58
C SER A 187 1.17 -14.74 2.60
N GLU A 188 1.14 -16.06 2.44
CA GLU A 188 1.95 -16.77 1.44
C GLU A 188 1.60 -16.35 0.01
N ARG A 189 0.30 -16.30 -0.34
CA ARG A 189 -0.12 -15.86 -1.69
C ARG A 189 0.25 -14.41 -1.96
N ILE A 190 0.13 -13.52 -0.97
CA ILE A 190 0.60 -12.13 -1.06
C ILE A 190 2.09 -12.09 -1.41
N LEU A 191 2.93 -12.84 -0.69
CA LEU A 191 4.38 -12.88 -0.93
C LEU A 191 4.72 -13.50 -2.29
N ARG A 192 4.02 -14.54 -2.70
CA ARG A 192 4.20 -15.15 -4.04
C ARG A 192 3.84 -14.20 -5.19
N ALA A 193 2.86 -13.33 -4.98
CA ALA A 193 2.45 -12.34 -5.99
C ALA A 193 3.49 -11.23 -6.21
N VAL A 194 4.52 -11.13 -5.37
CA VAL A 194 5.57 -10.10 -5.41
C VAL A 194 7.00 -10.68 -5.50
N ILE A 195 7.15 -11.91 -5.99
CA ILE A 195 8.46 -12.49 -6.33
C ILE A 195 9.10 -11.81 -7.52
#